data_d8b4e509d331c912d8cb978231f87088
#
_entry.id   d8b4e509d331c912d8cb978231f87088
#
_cell.length_a   1.000
_cell.length_b   1.000
_cell.length_c   1.000
_cell.angle_alpha   90.00
_cell.angle_beta   90.00
_cell.angle_gamma   90.00
#
_symmetry.space_group_name_H-M   'P 1'
#
loop_
_entity.id
_entity.type
_entity.pdbx_description
1 polymer ?
#
loop_
_entity_poly.entity_id
_entity_poly.type
_entity_poly.pdbx_seq_one_letter_code
_entity_poly.pdbx_strand_id
1 'polypeptide(L)'
;MRATIVFVMFMLVCAAGCGRSPGGTPKRQLVIFCGSSMIEPMNEISRTFAEERRVDVTTDTGGSETLLPRVLAGAAADVFVCHDPFEQKVREAGRWAGSATVATMRPVILVKPGNPHNITKVEDLAREGLKIGIGNPEYSTAGRMFVEMLQRRGLYEQVMKQVVLQARTHQEIANGLIVGPLDVAVVWNFISVLYKDKVQVVHTDDRYDDVRVTVVGLTNSPNPQMRDLFLEECRTQRVRDVFARHGYSPVSP
;
A
#
# COMPACT_ATOMS: atom_id res chain seq x y z
N MET A 1 45.37 -59.78 59.76
CA MET A 1 45.82 -59.39 58.44
C MET A 1 44.61 -58.73 57.75
N ARG A 2 44.55 -57.39 57.68
CA ARG A 2 43.48 -56.62 57.05
C ARG A 2 44.09 -55.88 55.87
N ALA A 3 43.70 -56.24 54.63
CA ALA A 3 44.10 -55.58 53.40
C ALA A 3 43.23 -54.37 53.12
N THR A 4 43.81 -53.18 53.05
CA THR A 4 43.18 -51.94 52.73
C THR A 4 43.22 -51.73 51.24
N ILE A 5 42.09 -51.77 50.54
CA ILE A 5 41.97 -51.48 49.10
C ILE A 5 41.80 -49.97 48.96
N VAL A 6 42.79 -49.31 48.33
CA VAL A 6 42.71 -47.88 47.95
C VAL A 6 42.06 -47.79 46.58
N PHE A 7 40.87 -47.14 46.53
CA PHE A 7 40.12 -46.87 45.30
C PHE A 7 40.56 -45.51 44.76
N VAL A 8 41.35 -45.52 43.68
CA VAL A 8 41.74 -44.30 42.98
C VAL A 8 40.62 -43.95 42.00
N MET A 9 39.88 -42.89 42.31
CA MET A 9 38.84 -42.36 41.45
C MET A 9 39.44 -41.43 40.39
N PHE A 10 39.45 -41.88 39.14
CA PHE A 10 39.90 -41.08 37.98
C PHE A 10 38.76 -40.12 37.58
N MET A 11 38.90 -38.82 37.89
CA MET A 11 37.99 -37.79 37.46
C MET A 11 38.25 -37.49 35.97
N LEU A 12 37.33 -37.94 35.11
CA LEU A 12 37.28 -37.58 33.71
C LEU A 12 36.68 -36.19 33.57
N VAL A 13 37.49 -35.16 33.34
CA VAL A 13 37.05 -33.80 33.02
C VAL A 13 36.60 -33.78 31.57
N CYS A 14 35.29 -33.89 31.34
CA CYS A 14 34.69 -33.58 30.03
C CYS A 14 34.74 -32.08 29.81
N ALA A 15 35.73 -31.60 29.08
CA ALA A 15 35.71 -30.26 28.50
C ALA A 15 34.57 -30.19 27.45
N ALA A 16 33.39 -29.73 27.88
CA ALA A 16 32.32 -29.35 26.96
C ALA A 16 32.81 -28.15 26.16
N GLY A 17 33.37 -28.41 25.00
CA GLY A 17 33.63 -27.40 23.99
C GLY A 17 32.28 -26.78 23.56
N CYS A 18 31.97 -25.55 24.03
CA CYS A 18 30.94 -24.72 23.44
C CYS A 18 31.36 -24.44 21.99
N GLY A 19 30.93 -25.30 21.09
CA GLY A 19 30.94 -25.03 19.66
C GLY A 19 30.05 -23.79 19.41
N ARG A 20 30.70 -22.62 19.29
CA ARG A 20 30.07 -21.48 18.64
C ARG A 20 29.75 -21.92 17.23
N SER A 21 28.48 -22.13 16.93
CA SER A 21 28.01 -22.23 15.54
C SER A 21 28.59 -21.05 14.78
N PRO A 22 29.21 -21.27 13.60
CA PRO A 22 29.71 -20.17 12.79
C PRO A 22 28.50 -19.28 12.50
N GLY A 23 28.56 -18.03 12.96
CA GLY A 23 27.53 -17.03 12.74
C GLY A 23 27.24 -16.96 11.24
N GLY A 24 26.10 -17.49 10.81
CA GLY A 24 25.60 -17.27 9.47
C GLY A 24 25.62 -15.76 9.24
N THR A 25 26.18 -15.36 8.11
CA THR A 25 26.10 -13.95 7.65
C THR A 25 24.66 -13.50 7.84
N PRO A 26 24.41 -12.36 8.51
CA PRO A 26 23.03 -11.91 8.74
C PRO A 26 22.34 -11.90 7.38
N LYS A 27 21.24 -12.64 7.29
CA LYS A 27 20.49 -12.79 6.05
C LYS A 27 20.03 -11.39 5.67
N ARG A 28 20.53 -10.88 4.55
CA ARG A 28 20.09 -9.58 4.05
C ARG A 28 18.60 -9.71 3.77
N GLN A 29 17.77 -9.03 4.54
CA GLN A 29 16.32 -9.09 4.43
C GLN A 29 15.76 -7.68 4.45
N LEU A 30 14.70 -7.47 3.70
CA LEU A 30 13.89 -6.25 3.71
C LEU A 30 12.43 -6.64 3.94
N VAL A 31 11.80 -6.07 4.95
CA VAL A 31 10.39 -6.29 5.29
C VAL A 31 9.58 -5.05 4.92
N ILE A 32 8.62 -5.21 4.02
CA ILE A 32 7.79 -4.14 3.49
C ILE A 32 6.36 -4.33 3.98
N PHE A 33 5.78 -3.32 4.64
CA PHE A 33 4.34 -3.20 4.80
C PHE A 33 3.80 -2.35 3.67
N CYS A 34 2.96 -2.92 2.82
CA CYS A 34 2.50 -2.28 1.59
C CYS A 34 0.99 -2.10 1.56
N GLY A 35 0.57 -0.85 1.46
CA GLY A 35 -0.84 -0.54 1.19
C GLY A 35 -1.32 -1.22 -0.10
N SER A 36 -2.45 -1.91 -0.04
CA SER A 36 -2.96 -2.76 -1.12
C SER A 36 -3.10 -2.04 -2.48
N SER A 37 -3.36 -0.74 -2.45
CA SER A 37 -3.44 0.07 -3.67
C SER A 37 -2.10 0.19 -4.40
N MET A 38 -0.95 -0.01 -3.75
CA MET A 38 0.38 0.14 -4.31
C MET A 38 1.10 -1.19 -4.58
N ILE A 39 0.41 -2.33 -4.40
CA ILE A 39 1.08 -3.65 -4.43
C ILE A 39 1.69 -3.99 -5.80
N GLU A 40 1.01 -3.68 -6.90
CA GLU A 40 1.47 -4.05 -8.23
C GLU A 40 2.81 -3.35 -8.60
N PRO A 41 2.93 -2.00 -8.55
CA PRO A 41 4.22 -1.36 -8.81
C PRO A 41 5.28 -1.76 -7.76
N MET A 42 4.90 -1.96 -6.49
CA MET A 42 5.84 -2.35 -5.45
C MET A 42 6.38 -3.76 -5.63
N ASN A 43 5.61 -4.71 -6.15
CA ASN A 43 6.08 -6.04 -6.49
C ASN A 43 7.17 -5.99 -7.58
N GLU A 44 7.00 -5.16 -8.62
CA GLU A 44 8.00 -4.97 -9.66
C GLU A 44 9.29 -4.37 -9.08
N ILE A 45 9.17 -3.30 -8.29
CA ILE A 45 10.30 -2.61 -7.66
C ILE A 45 11.04 -3.54 -6.69
N SER A 46 10.31 -4.23 -5.82
CA SER A 46 10.87 -5.13 -4.81
C SER A 46 11.62 -6.30 -5.42
N ARG A 47 11.08 -6.88 -6.49
CA ARG A 47 11.74 -7.96 -7.23
C ARG A 47 13.05 -7.49 -7.83
N THR A 48 13.07 -6.35 -8.51
CA THR A 48 14.29 -5.78 -9.11
C THR A 48 15.33 -5.49 -8.04
N PHE A 49 14.91 -4.88 -6.92
CA PHE A 49 15.81 -4.60 -5.79
C PHE A 49 16.38 -5.87 -5.17
N ALA A 50 15.54 -6.91 -4.99
CA ALA A 50 15.95 -8.20 -4.46
C ALA A 50 17.04 -8.86 -5.32
N GLU A 51 16.87 -8.86 -6.63
CA GLU A 51 17.82 -9.43 -7.61
C GLU A 51 19.13 -8.63 -7.63
N GLU A 52 19.07 -7.31 -7.76
CA GLU A 52 20.25 -6.44 -7.85
C GLU A 52 21.09 -6.44 -6.57
N ARG A 53 20.43 -6.50 -5.40
CA ARG A 53 21.09 -6.40 -4.08
C ARG A 53 21.33 -7.75 -3.42
N ARG A 54 20.84 -8.85 -3.98
CA ARG A 54 20.89 -10.21 -3.41
C ARG A 54 20.34 -10.21 -1.97
N VAL A 55 19.11 -9.69 -1.82
CA VAL A 55 18.40 -9.54 -0.55
C VAL A 55 17.06 -10.27 -0.64
N ASP A 56 16.65 -10.93 0.45
CA ASP A 56 15.31 -11.49 0.55
C ASP A 56 14.32 -10.35 0.88
N VAL A 57 13.30 -10.18 0.06
CA VAL A 57 12.23 -9.19 0.33
C VAL A 57 10.95 -9.92 0.72
N THR A 58 10.36 -9.51 1.82
CA THR A 58 9.06 -9.99 2.29
C THR A 58 8.08 -8.81 2.31
N THR A 59 6.94 -8.98 1.68
CA THR A 59 5.89 -7.96 1.65
C THR A 59 4.65 -8.44 2.37
N ASP A 60 4.19 -7.68 3.36
CA ASP A 60 2.91 -7.85 4.03
C ASP A 60 1.94 -6.79 3.48
N THR A 61 0.78 -7.22 2.97
CA THR A 61 -0.14 -6.37 2.23
C THR A 61 -1.46 -6.19 2.97
N GLY A 62 -1.95 -4.95 2.99
CA GLY A 62 -3.25 -4.63 3.59
C GLY A 62 -3.67 -3.21 3.24
N GLY A 63 -4.86 -2.78 3.67
CA GLY A 63 -5.22 -1.35 3.63
C GLY A 63 -4.24 -0.54 4.48
N SER A 64 -3.88 0.67 4.05
CA SER A 64 -3.00 1.54 4.86
C SER A 64 -3.58 1.79 6.25
N GLU A 65 -4.89 1.87 6.36
CA GLU A 65 -5.65 1.98 7.61
C GLU A 65 -5.44 0.76 8.54
N THR A 66 -5.33 -0.43 7.95
CA THR A 66 -5.16 -1.69 8.68
C THR A 66 -3.70 -1.90 9.10
N LEU A 67 -2.76 -1.47 8.26
CA LEU A 67 -1.31 -1.61 8.52
C LEU A 67 -0.80 -0.56 9.52
N LEU A 68 -1.35 0.66 9.50
CA LEU A 68 -0.89 1.76 10.36
C LEU A 68 -0.86 1.39 11.85
N PRO A 69 -1.90 0.81 12.48
CA PRO A 69 -1.84 0.43 13.90
C PRO A 69 -0.67 -0.49 14.22
N ARG A 70 -0.31 -1.41 13.33
CA ARG A 70 0.84 -2.31 13.48
C ARG A 70 2.17 -1.55 13.41
N VAL A 71 2.28 -0.59 12.48
CA VAL A 71 3.44 0.32 12.37
C VAL A 71 3.61 1.13 13.65
N LEU A 72 2.52 1.71 14.16
CA LEU A 72 2.54 2.52 15.38
C LEU A 72 2.87 1.68 16.62
N ALA A 73 2.41 0.43 16.67
CA ALA A 73 2.75 -0.53 17.73
C ALA A 73 4.21 -1.03 17.65
N GLY A 74 4.95 -0.68 16.61
CA GLY A 74 6.35 -1.06 16.46
C GLY A 74 6.56 -2.46 15.88
N ALA A 75 5.66 -2.95 15.04
CA ALA A 75 5.87 -4.18 14.30
C ALA A 75 7.18 -4.13 13.49
N ALA A 76 7.86 -5.27 13.42
CA ALA A 76 9.16 -5.38 12.75
C ALA A 76 9.00 -5.27 11.23
N ALA A 77 9.08 -4.06 10.70
CA ALA A 77 9.12 -3.75 9.27
C ALA A 77 10.19 -2.68 9.01
N ASP A 78 10.79 -2.73 7.84
CA ASP A 78 11.79 -1.75 7.41
C ASP A 78 11.13 -0.52 6.82
N VAL A 79 10.13 -0.74 5.97
CA VAL A 79 9.41 0.35 5.30
C VAL A 79 7.89 0.13 5.33
N PHE A 80 7.17 1.23 5.30
CA PHE A 80 5.72 1.29 5.13
C PHE A 80 5.39 2.07 3.87
N VAL A 81 4.77 1.41 2.90
CA VAL A 81 4.30 2.03 1.66
C VAL A 81 2.85 2.43 1.85
N CYS A 82 2.59 3.71 1.84
CA CYS A 82 1.29 4.27 2.14
C CYS A 82 0.98 5.49 1.27
N HIS A 83 -0.14 6.08 1.49
CA HIS A 83 -0.55 7.35 0.90
C HIS A 83 -0.95 8.36 1.98
N ASP A 84 -1.15 9.63 1.61
CA ASP A 84 -1.65 10.63 2.55
C ASP A 84 -2.99 10.20 3.20
N PRO A 85 -3.21 10.49 4.48
CA PRO A 85 -2.33 11.24 5.40
C PRO A 85 -1.44 10.34 6.29
N PHE A 86 -1.16 9.09 5.90
CA PHE A 86 -0.55 8.09 6.79
C PHE A 86 0.91 8.38 7.13
N GLU A 87 1.69 8.97 6.21
CA GLU A 87 3.07 9.40 6.53
C GLU A 87 3.09 10.36 7.72
N GLN A 88 2.19 11.34 7.75
CA GLN A 88 2.11 12.30 8.84
C GLN A 88 1.86 11.61 10.19
N LYS A 89 0.97 10.62 10.24
CA LYS A 89 0.71 9.85 11.47
C LYS A 89 1.92 9.05 11.96
N VAL A 90 2.74 8.52 11.03
CA VAL A 90 4.01 7.85 11.36
C VAL A 90 5.02 8.84 11.94
N ARG A 91 5.09 10.07 11.39
CA ARG A 91 5.94 11.16 11.92
C ARG A 91 5.52 11.56 13.33
N GLU A 92 4.24 11.83 13.54
CA GLU A 92 3.68 12.23 14.83
C GLU A 92 3.93 11.17 15.93
N ALA A 93 3.93 9.91 15.57
CA ALA A 93 4.24 8.80 16.47
C ALA A 93 5.75 8.56 16.70
N GLY A 94 6.64 9.37 16.11
CA GLY A 94 8.10 9.21 16.23
C GLY A 94 8.64 7.95 15.57
N ARG A 95 7.91 7.37 14.60
CA ARG A 95 8.29 6.14 13.89
C ARG A 95 8.94 6.39 12.52
N TRP A 96 9.09 7.64 12.12
CA TRP A 96 9.63 8.04 10.83
C TRP A 96 11.15 8.18 10.85
N ALA A 97 11.85 7.49 9.94
CA ALA A 97 13.29 7.55 9.75
C ALA A 97 13.71 8.15 8.40
N GLY A 98 12.76 8.50 7.56
CA GLY A 98 12.97 9.05 6.23
C GLY A 98 11.83 8.64 5.30
N SER A 99 11.74 9.28 4.13
CA SER A 99 10.73 8.91 3.15
C SER A 99 11.12 9.25 1.72
N ALA A 100 10.41 8.64 0.78
CA ALA A 100 10.45 8.94 -0.65
C ALA A 100 9.03 9.00 -1.19
N THR A 101 8.60 10.16 -1.71
CA THR A 101 7.36 10.27 -2.47
C THR A 101 7.61 9.76 -3.88
N VAL A 102 6.85 8.76 -4.30
CA VAL A 102 7.09 8.02 -5.55
C VAL A 102 6.08 8.33 -6.65
N ALA A 103 4.86 8.72 -6.27
CA ALA A 103 3.78 9.03 -7.19
C ALA A 103 2.69 9.85 -6.50
N THR A 104 1.66 10.22 -7.26
CA THR A 104 0.38 10.70 -6.73
C THR A 104 -0.77 9.89 -7.30
N MET A 105 -1.91 9.92 -6.63
CA MET A 105 -3.16 9.33 -7.11
C MET A 105 -4.35 10.20 -6.71
N ARG A 106 -5.47 10.05 -7.41
CA ARG A 106 -6.70 10.80 -7.16
C ARG A 106 -7.92 9.97 -7.49
N PRO A 107 -9.07 10.22 -6.86
CA PRO A 107 -10.32 9.62 -7.26
C PRO A 107 -10.69 10.03 -8.70
N VAL A 108 -11.27 9.09 -9.44
CA VAL A 108 -11.85 9.32 -10.77
C VAL A 108 -13.20 8.63 -10.88
N ILE A 109 -14.03 9.15 -11.77
CA ILE A 109 -15.31 8.55 -12.15
C ILE A 109 -15.06 7.68 -13.38
N LEU A 110 -15.40 6.39 -13.29
CA LEU A 110 -15.36 5.45 -14.40
C LEU A 110 -16.78 5.07 -14.80
N VAL A 111 -16.98 4.92 -16.11
CA VAL A 111 -18.22 4.44 -16.73
C VAL A 111 -17.90 3.33 -17.71
N LYS A 112 -18.92 2.61 -18.19
CA LYS A 112 -18.79 1.64 -19.28
C LYS A 112 -18.34 2.35 -20.58
N PRO A 113 -17.62 1.67 -21.48
CA PRO A 113 -17.21 2.26 -22.75
C PRO A 113 -18.40 2.88 -23.51
N GLY A 114 -18.16 4.05 -24.11
CA GLY A 114 -19.20 4.81 -24.79
C GLY A 114 -20.11 5.61 -23.89
N ASN A 115 -19.89 5.56 -22.56
CA ASN A 115 -20.63 6.37 -21.57
C ASN A 115 -22.17 6.37 -21.80
N PRO A 116 -22.82 5.20 -21.69
CA PRO A 116 -24.23 5.04 -22.10
C PRO A 116 -25.21 5.93 -21.33
N HIS A 117 -24.82 6.42 -20.15
CA HIS A 117 -25.64 7.32 -19.35
C HIS A 117 -25.27 8.81 -19.54
N ASN A 118 -24.37 9.15 -20.47
CA ASN A 118 -23.93 10.53 -20.74
C ASN A 118 -23.54 11.28 -19.45
N ILE A 119 -22.70 10.67 -18.62
CA ILE A 119 -22.14 11.28 -17.41
C ILE A 119 -21.01 12.22 -17.84
N THR A 120 -21.14 13.51 -17.62
CA THR A 120 -20.16 14.52 -18.00
C THR A 120 -19.69 15.40 -16.85
N LYS A 121 -20.47 15.42 -15.77
CA LYS A 121 -20.20 16.21 -14.55
C LYS A 121 -20.71 15.47 -13.32
N VAL A 122 -20.29 15.91 -12.15
CA VAL A 122 -20.65 15.28 -10.88
C VAL A 122 -22.16 15.35 -10.61
N GLU A 123 -22.82 16.43 -11.02
CA GLU A 123 -24.27 16.60 -10.88
C GLU A 123 -25.08 15.52 -11.62
N ASP A 124 -24.51 14.95 -12.69
CA ASP A 124 -25.14 13.86 -13.42
C ASP A 124 -25.31 12.60 -12.58
N LEU A 125 -24.50 12.43 -11.53
CA LEU A 125 -24.59 11.30 -10.60
C LEU A 125 -25.84 11.35 -9.71
N ALA A 126 -26.49 12.51 -9.60
CA ALA A 126 -27.73 12.68 -8.84
C ALA A 126 -28.97 12.19 -9.60
N ARG A 127 -28.85 11.82 -10.89
CA ARG A 127 -29.96 11.29 -11.69
C ARG A 127 -30.48 9.97 -11.13
N GLU A 128 -31.79 9.86 -11.03
CA GLU A 128 -32.44 8.63 -10.56
C GLU A 128 -32.18 7.43 -11.49
N GLY A 129 -32.09 6.25 -10.89
CA GLY A 129 -31.92 4.99 -11.61
C GLY A 129 -30.47 4.61 -11.91
N LEU A 130 -29.48 5.46 -11.63
CA LEU A 130 -28.07 5.10 -11.71
C LEU A 130 -27.69 4.12 -10.60
N LYS A 131 -26.78 3.21 -10.90
CA LYS A 131 -26.18 2.27 -9.93
C LYS A 131 -24.70 2.61 -9.76
N ILE A 132 -24.39 3.23 -8.63
CA ILE A 132 -23.06 3.76 -8.35
C ILE A 132 -22.32 2.84 -7.36
N GLY A 133 -21.07 2.53 -7.66
CA GLY A 133 -20.15 1.86 -6.74
C GLY A 133 -19.06 2.83 -6.26
N ILE A 134 -18.79 2.83 -4.96
CA ILE A 134 -17.75 3.65 -4.33
C ILE A 134 -16.92 2.84 -3.35
N GLY A 135 -15.71 3.31 -3.02
CA GLY A 135 -15.00 2.82 -1.84
C GLY A 135 -15.80 3.14 -0.57
N ASN A 136 -15.89 2.18 0.37
CA ASN A 136 -16.55 2.44 1.64
C ASN A 136 -15.82 3.58 2.38
N PRO A 137 -16.49 4.71 2.71
CA PRO A 137 -15.85 5.88 3.30
C PRO A 137 -15.18 5.63 4.66
N GLU A 138 -15.58 4.59 5.38
CA GLU A 138 -14.96 4.20 6.66
C GLU A 138 -13.56 3.59 6.45
N TYR A 139 -13.34 2.91 5.31
CA TYR A 139 -12.13 2.12 5.04
C TYR A 139 -11.40 2.52 3.76
N SER A 140 -11.90 3.51 3.03
CA SER A 140 -11.35 3.96 1.75
C SER A 140 -11.17 5.47 1.73
N THR A 141 -9.94 5.91 1.59
CA THR A 141 -9.63 7.35 1.42
C THR A 141 -10.31 7.92 0.16
N ALA A 142 -10.32 7.20 -0.96
CA ALA A 142 -11.03 7.66 -2.17
C ALA A 142 -12.54 7.81 -1.94
N GLY A 143 -13.15 6.87 -1.21
CA GLY A 143 -14.57 6.95 -0.86
C GLY A 143 -14.86 8.15 0.03
N ARG A 144 -14.01 8.40 1.03
CA ARG A 144 -14.14 9.56 1.92
C ARG A 144 -14.00 10.89 1.15
N MET A 145 -12.98 11.01 0.29
CA MET A 145 -12.78 12.20 -0.55
C MET A 145 -13.97 12.46 -1.47
N PHE A 146 -14.56 11.39 -2.02
CA PHE A 146 -15.76 11.51 -2.85
C PHE A 146 -16.96 12.03 -2.03
N VAL A 147 -17.21 11.46 -0.87
CA VAL A 147 -18.29 11.90 0.03
C VAL A 147 -18.10 13.36 0.46
N GLU A 148 -16.89 13.74 0.85
CA GLU A 148 -16.57 15.13 1.22
C GLU A 148 -16.80 16.10 0.06
N MET A 149 -16.47 15.71 -1.16
CA MET A 149 -16.74 16.50 -2.36
C MET A 149 -18.24 16.65 -2.58
N LEU A 150 -19.03 15.59 -2.47
CA LEU A 150 -20.50 15.65 -2.58
C LEU A 150 -21.12 16.56 -1.51
N GLN A 151 -20.61 16.50 -0.28
CA GLN A 151 -21.07 17.38 0.81
C GLN A 151 -20.81 18.86 0.49
N ARG A 152 -19.58 19.20 0.04
CA ARG A 152 -19.23 20.57 -0.37
C ARG A 152 -20.10 21.11 -1.50
N ARG A 153 -20.61 20.23 -2.37
CA ARG A 153 -21.48 20.58 -3.50
C ARG A 153 -22.98 20.51 -3.20
N GLY A 154 -23.37 20.08 -2.01
CA GLY A 154 -24.77 19.86 -1.67
C GLY A 154 -25.45 18.72 -2.43
N LEU A 155 -24.66 17.77 -2.96
CA LEU A 155 -25.15 16.63 -3.75
C LEU A 155 -25.23 15.32 -2.95
N TYR A 156 -24.79 15.32 -1.70
CA TYR A 156 -24.61 14.11 -0.89
C TYR A 156 -25.87 13.25 -0.85
N GLU A 157 -27.01 13.82 -0.42
CA GLU A 157 -28.25 13.08 -0.25
C GLU A 157 -28.78 12.47 -1.55
N GLN A 158 -28.62 13.20 -2.67
CA GLN A 158 -29.11 12.76 -3.97
C GLN A 158 -28.25 11.64 -4.55
N VAL A 159 -26.93 11.80 -4.52
CA VAL A 159 -26.00 10.83 -5.09
C VAL A 159 -25.92 9.56 -4.22
N MET A 160 -25.91 9.70 -2.89
CA MET A 160 -25.83 8.54 -2.00
C MET A 160 -27.04 7.61 -2.08
N LYS A 161 -28.21 8.11 -2.51
CA LYS A 161 -29.38 7.27 -2.83
C LYS A 161 -29.14 6.35 -4.02
N GLN A 162 -28.23 6.70 -4.93
CA GLN A 162 -27.86 5.92 -6.11
C GLN A 162 -26.70 4.93 -5.83
N VAL A 163 -26.05 5.02 -4.65
CA VAL A 163 -24.94 4.14 -4.27
C VAL A 163 -25.48 2.79 -3.85
N VAL A 164 -25.23 1.78 -4.69
CA VAL A 164 -25.67 0.39 -4.48
C VAL A 164 -24.54 -0.54 -4.03
N LEU A 165 -23.28 -0.08 -4.12
CA LEU A 165 -22.13 -0.82 -3.67
C LEU A 165 -21.13 0.10 -2.93
N GLN A 166 -20.78 -0.30 -1.71
CA GLN A 166 -19.67 0.27 -0.96
C GLN A 166 -18.67 -0.86 -0.66
N ALA A 167 -17.56 -0.89 -1.40
CA ALA A 167 -16.59 -1.97 -1.31
C ALA A 167 -15.30 -1.55 -0.60
N ARG A 168 -14.55 -2.54 -0.12
CA ARG A 168 -13.22 -2.33 0.48
C ARG A 168 -12.11 -2.19 -0.55
N THR A 169 -12.28 -2.79 -1.73
CA THR A 169 -11.29 -2.78 -2.80
C THR A 169 -11.82 -2.10 -4.06
N HIS A 170 -10.95 -1.37 -4.73
CA HIS A 170 -11.30 -0.70 -5.98
C HIS A 170 -11.47 -1.68 -7.14
N GLN A 171 -10.84 -2.86 -7.07
CA GLN A 171 -11.01 -3.95 -8.02
C GLN A 171 -12.43 -4.52 -7.98
N GLU A 172 -13.01 -4.67 -6.78
CA GLU A 172 -14.40 -5.11 -6.63
C GLU A 172 -15.38 -4.12 -7.28
N ILE A 173 -15.17 -2.82 -7.08
CA ILE A 173 -15.99 -1.77 -7.70
C ILE A 173 -15.83 -1.78 -9.22
N ALA A 174 -14.58 -1.88 -9.72
CA ALA A 174 -14.31 -1.97 -11.15
C ALA A 174 -14.96 -3.20 -11.79
N ASN A 175 -14.90 -4.37 -11.14
CA ASN A 175 -15.57 -5.57 -11.61
C ASN A 175 -17.10 -5.41 -11.62
N GLY A 176 -17.67 -4.74 -10.61
CA GLY A 176 -19.09 -4.38 -10.57
C GLY A 176 -19.51 -3.49 -11.76
N LEU A 177 -18.61 -2.63 -12.24
CA LEU A 177 -18.83 -1.81 -13.44
C LEU A 177 -18.67 -2.65 -14.73
N ILE A 178 -17.64 -3.48 -14.83
CA ILE A 178 -17.26 -4.17 -16.07
C ILE A 178 -18.23 -5.31 -16.40
N VAL A 179 -18.52 -6.16 -15.44
CA VAL A 179 -19.33 -7.38 -15.63
C VAL A 179 -20.60 -7.41 -14.77
N GLY A 180 -20.76 -6.45 -13.88
CA GLY A 180 -21.87 -6.38 -12.94
C GLY A 180 -22.90 -5.31 -13.29
N PRO A 181 -23.75 -4.98 -12.32
CA PRO A 181 -24.89 -4.08 -12.51
C PRO A 181 -24.55 -2.59 -12.42
N LEU A 182 -23.30 -2.20 -12.09
CA LEU A 182 -22.97 -0.80 -11.90
C LEU A 182 -22.95 -0.03 -13.23
N ASP A 183 -23.36 1.21 -13.18
CA ASP A 183 -23.29 2.19 -14.28
C ASP A 183 -22.11 3.13 -14.09
N VAL A 184 -21.73 3.38 -12.83
CA VAL A 184 -20.66 4.31 -12.44
C VAL A 184 -19.81 3.67 -11.34
N ALA A 185 -18.50 3.86 -11.40
CA ALA A 185 -17.56 3.48 -10.37
C ALA A 185 -16.68 4.69 -9.97
N VAL A 186 -16.54 4.95 -8.67
CA VAL A 186 -15.61 5.95 -8.15
C VAL A 186 -14.44 5.22 -7.50
N VAL A 187 -13.28 5.35 -8.11
CA VAL A 187 -12.07 4.58 -7.77
C VAL A 187 -10.82 5.45 -7.93
N TRP A 188 -9.66 4.93 -7.54
CA TRP A 188 -8.39 5.57 -7.86
C TRP A 188 -8.08 5.56 -9.36
N ASN A 189 -7.40 6.60 -9.85
CA ASN A 189 -7.07 6.77 -11.27
C ASN A 189 -6.30 5.60 -11.90
N PHE A 190 -5.41 4.94 -11.17
CA PHE A 190 -4.65 3.79 -11.68
C PHE A 190 -5.55 2.59 -12.10
N ILE A 191 -6.74 2.48 -11.56
CA ILE A 191 -7.72 1.47 -11.95
C ILE A 191 -8.13 1.63 -13.41
N SER A 192 -8.20 2.87 -13.93
CA SER A 192 -8.51 3.12 -15.33
C SER A 192 -7.45 2.56 -16.29
N VAL A 193 -6.20 2.55 -15.88
CA VAL A 193 -5.10 1.98 -16.68
C VAL A 193 -5.12 0.46 -16.62
N LEU A 194 -5.37 -0.11 -15.44
CA LEU A 194 -5.50 -1.56 -15.27
C LEU A 194 -6.62 -2.16 -16.14
N TYR A 195 -7.70 -1.44 -16.35
CA TYR A 195 -8.86 -1.87 -17.12
C TYR A 195 -9.15 -0.99 -18.36
N LYS A 196 -8.12 -0.38 -18.95
CA LYS A 196 -8.21 0.65 -20.00
C LYS A 196 -9.18 0.37 -21.16
N ASP A 197 -9.29 -0.91 -21.56
CA ASP A 197 -10.15 -1.32 -22.68
C ASP A 197 -11.59 -1.68 -22.24
N LYS A 198 -11.87 -1.64 -20.94
CA LYS A 198 -13.14 -2.06 -20.35
C LYS A 198 -13.88 -0.95 -19.63
N VAL A 199 -13.24 0.19 -19.45
CA VAL A 199 -13.79 1.35 -18.75
C VAL A 199 -13.43 2.64 -19.47
N GLN A 200 -14.21 3.68 -19.22
CA GLN A 200 -13.94 5.04 -19.70
C GLN A 200 -13.89 5.99 -18.52
N VAL A 201 -12.85 6.84 -18.47
CA VAL A 201 -12.76 7.92 -17.47
C VAL A 201 -13.66 9.07 -17.89
N VAL A 202 -14.48 9.52 -16.95
CA VAL A 202 -15.21 10.78 -17.10
C VAL A 202 -14.34 11.91 -16.56
N HIS A 203 -14.02 12.86 -17.42
CA HIS A 203 -13.33 14.08 -17.04
C HIS A 203 -14.33 15.12 -16.58
N THR A 204 -14.28 15.45 -15.29
CA THR A 204 -15.12 16.51 -14.70
C THR A 204 -14.23 17.72 -14.39
N ASP A 205 -14.86 18.89 -14.24
CA ASP A 205 -14.16 20.11 -13.77
C ASP A 205 -13.75 20.01 -12.30
N ASP A 206 -14.24 19.00 -11.60
CA ASP A 206 -13.85 18.72 -10.21
C ASP A 206 -12.46 18.14 -10.15
N ARG A 207 -11.57 18.88 -9.53
CA ARG A 207 -10.26 18.40 -9.17
C ARG A 207 -10.28 17.97 -7.72
N TYR A 208 -9.97 16.69 -7.52
CA TYR A 208 -9.54 16.23 -6.21
C TYR A 208 -8.09 16.63 -6.00
N ASP A 209 -7.75 16.94 -4.77
CA ASP A 209 -6.34 17.08 -4.40
C ASP A 209 -5.61 15.78 -4.69
N ASP A 210 -4.39 15.90 -5.20
CA ASP A 210 -3.54 14.75 -5.42
C ASP A 210 -3.10 14.17 -4.07
N VAL A 211 -3.32 12.88 -3.92
CA VAL A 211 -2.90 12.10 -2.75
C VAL A 211 -1.51 11.54 -3.03
N ARG A 212 -0.51 11.93 -2.24
CA ARG A 212 0.86 11.44 -2.41
C ARG A 212 0.95 9.97 -2.01
N VAL A 213 1.69 9.21 -2.80
CA VAL A 213 2.13 7.85 -2.50
C VAL A 213 3.56 7.92 -1.99
N THR A 214 3.78 7.43 -0.78
CA THR A 214 5.07 7.58 -0.09
C THR A 214 5.55 6.24 0.47
N VAL A 215 6.84 5.97 0.27
CA VAL A 215 7.57 4.91 0.96
C VAL A 215 8.21 5.51 2.19
N VAL A 216 7.81 5.07 3.37
CA VAL A 216 8.25 5.59 4.67
C VAL A 216 9.19 4.59 5.32
N GLY A 217 10.42 4.99 5.63
CA GLY A 217 11.35 4.20 6.43
C GLY A 217 11.00 4.29 7.92
N LEU A 218 11.04 3.15 8.61
CA LEU A 218 10.63 3.04 10.00
C LEU A 218 11.83 3.06 10.96
N THR A 219 11.69 3.75 12.11
CA THR A 219 12.77 3.88 13.12
C THR A 219 13.11 2.56 13.78
N ASN A 220 12.15 1.63 13.87
CA ASN A 220 12.30 0.29 14.45
C ASN A 220 12.65 -0.78 13.40
N SER A 221 13.17 -0.37 12.25
CA SER A 221 13.61 -1.27 11.19
C SER A 221 14.56 -2.34 11.71
N PRO A 222 14.31 -3.63 11.44
CA PRO A 222 15.25 -4.71 11.75
C PRO A 222 16.56 -4.60 10.96
N ASN A 223 16.54 -3.91 9.80
CA ASN A 223 17.70 -3.75 8.93
C ASN A 223 17.82 -2.31 8.39
N PRO A 224 18.25 -1.34 9.23
CA PRO A 224 18.31 0.07 8.84
C PRO A 224 19.12 0.35 7.57
N GLN A 225 20.18 -0.42 7.35
CA GLN A 225 21.00 -0.26 6.13
C GLN A 225 20.21 -0.61 4.86
N MET A 226 19.46 -1.72 4.88
CA MET A 226 18.63 -2.10 3.73
C MET A 226 17.45 -1.15 3.53
N ARG A 227 16.83 -0.69 4.63
CA ARG A 227 15.81 0.37 4.61
C ARG A 227 16.31 1.60 3.86
N ASP A 228 17.48 2.11 4.23
CA ASP A 228 18.02 3.35 3.66
C ASP A 228 18.37 3.18 2.18
N LEU A 229 19.00 2.06 1.81
CA LEU A 229 19.25 1.72 0.41
C LEU A 229 17.95 1.60 -0.42
N PHE A 230 16.89 1.04 0.17
CA PHE A 230 15.61 0.94 -0.51
C PHE A 230 14.93 2.31 -0.67
N LEU A 231 15.04 3.19 0.33
CA LEU A 231 14.56 4.57 0.21
C LEU A 231 15.32 5.37 -0.87
N GLU A 232 16.63 5.16 -1.00
CA GLU A 232 17.43 5.76 -2.08
C GLU A 232 16.95 5.27 -3.45
N GLU A 233 16.73 3.96 -3.59
CA GLU A 233 16.15 3.38 -4.80
C GLU A 233 14.80 4.02 -5.13
N CYS A 234 13.93 4.18 -4.13
CA CYS A 234 12.60 4.77 -4.30
C CYS A 234 12.63 6.23 -4.75
N ARG A 235 13.75 6.95 -4.60
CA ARG A 235 13.93 8.34 -5.10
C ARG A 235 14.33 8.42 -6.57
N THR A 236 14.65 7.29 -7.20
CA THR A 236 15.11 7.27 -8.60
C THR A 236 13.99 7.52 -9.60
N GLN A 237 14.34 7.99 -10.79
CA GLN A 237 13.38 8.13 -11.89
C GLN A 237 12.82 6.77 -12.31
N ARG A 238 13.63 5.70 -12.25
CA ARG A 238 13.22 4.32 -12.53
C ARG A 238 11.96 3.93 -11.75
N VAL A 239 11.94 4.21 -10.44
CA VAL A 239 10.77 3.89 -9.59
C VAL A 239 9.56 4.72 -9.97
N ARG A 240 9.73 6.02 -10.24
CA ARG A 240 8.64 6.88 -10.73
C ARG A 240 8.06 6.38 -12.04
N ASP A 241 8.90 5.90 -12.96
CA ASP A 241 8.48 5.34 -14.24
C ASP A 241 7.68 4.03 -14.07
N VAL A 242 8.06 3.20 -13.07
CA VAL A 242 7.26 2.02 -12.70
C VAL A 242 5.86 2.44 -12.26
N PHE A 243 5.74 3.36 -11.33
CA PHE A 243 4.42 3.85 -10.89
C PHE A 243 3.61 4.45 -12.05
N ALA A 244 4.23 5.24 -12.92
CA ALA A 244 3.57 5.82 -14.09
C ALA A 244 3.01 4.74 -15.04
N ARG A 245 3.77 3.68 -15.31
CA ARG A 245 3.28 2.55 -16.14
C ARG A 245 2.07 1.85 -15.51
N HIS A 246 2.00 1.83 -14.18
CA HIS A 246 0.86 1.29 -13.45
C HIS A 246 -0.30 2.28 -13.27
N GLY A 247 -0.25 3.46 -13.93
CA GLY A 247 -1.36 4.41 -14.01
C GLY A 247 -1.43 5.43 -12.86
N TYR A 248 -0.39 5.54 -12.05
CA TYR A 248 -0.27 6.61 -11.07
C TYR A 248 0.17 7.91 -11.74
N SER A 249 -0.20 9.03 -11.16
CA SER A 249 0.23 10.34 -11.65
C SER A 249 1.63 10.67 -11.16
N PRO A 250 2.40 11.45 -11.94
CA PRO A 250 3.73 11.88 -11.51
C PRO A 250 3.63 12.81 -10.29
N VAL A 251 4.69 12.81 -9.49
CA VAL A 251 4.86 13.82 -8.43
C VAL A 251 5.08 15.17 -9.09
N SER A 252 4.23 16.14 -8.78
CA SER A 252 4.49 17.53 -9.21
C SER A 252 5.77 18.04 -8.56
N PRO A 253 6.61 18.79 -9.28
CA PRO A 253 7.84 19.36 -8.76
C PRO A 253 7.60 20.33 -7.60
#